data_181ea00ea9133387290ea6b47b3d3432
#
_entry.id   181ea00ea9133387290ea6b47b3d3432
#
_cell.length_a   1.000
_cell.length_b   1.000
_cell.length_c   1.000
_cell.angle_alpha   90.00
_cell.angle_beta   90.00
_cell.angle_gamma   90.00
#
_symmetry.space_group_name_H-M   'P 1'
#
loop_
_entity.id
_entity.type
_entity.pdbx_description
1 polymer ?
#
loop_
_entity_poly.entity_id
_entity_poly.type
_entity_poly.pdbx_seq_one_letter_code
_entity_poly.pdbx_strand_id
1 'polypeptide(L)'
;VWLASRGGGIGTYWGNVRGIGEPVGLNGKTSGIIPFVRVMDSLTLAISQGSLRRGSAACYLDISHPEIEEFLEIRKTSGDFNRKALNLHHGVLLTDEFMEAVRDGADFNLRSPKDQSVRGTVNARALFQKLVEVRLATGEPYIVFNDTVNRMMPKHHRELGLKVSTSNLCSEITLPTGRDHLGNDRTAVCCLSSMNLETWDEWKDHPTFAEDIMRFLDNVLQDYIDRAPPEMARAKYSAMRERSVGLGVMGFHSFLQARGIPFEGAMAKSWNLRIFKHINAKVNEASMLLAQERGPCPDAADQGVMERFSCKMAIAPTASISIICGGASACIEPIPANIYTHKTLSGSFAVKNPYLEKLLVEKSKDSSAVWNSILEKGGSVQHLDFLTQEEKDVFKTSFEIDQRWLLELAADRTPYIDQAQSLNLFIPADVEKWDLLMLHFRAWELGIKSLYYLRSKS
;
A
#
# COMPACT_ATOMS: atom_id res chain seq x y z
N VAL A 1 10.36 16.66 -10.37
CA VAL A 1 11.35 16.47 -11.45
C VAL A 1 12.59 15.77 -10.94
N TRP A 2 13.32 16.38 -10.02
CA TRP A 2 14.60 15.85 -9.53
C TRP A 2 14.53 14.41 -9.00
N LEU A 3 13.56 14.11 -8.13
CA LEU A 3 13.35 12.74 -7.62
C LEU A 3 12.99 11.74 -8.71
N ALA A 4 12.06 12.11 -9.59
CA ALA A 4 11.66 11.25 -10.70
C ALA A 4 12.83 10.96 -11.66
N SER A 5 13.66 11.97 -11.97
CA SER A 5 14.84 11.83 -12.81
C SER A 5 15.91 10.89 -12.23
N ARG A 6 15.82 10.60 -10.94
CA ARG A 6 16.70 9.64 -10.22
C ARG A 6 16.00 8.31 -9.92
N GLY A 7 14.84 8.07 -10.53
CA GLY A 7 14.08 6.83 -10.38
C GLY A 7 13.26 6.72 -9.10
N GLY A 8 13.05 7.81 -8.36
CA GLY A 8 12.22 7.85 -7.15
C GLY A 8 10.73 7.82 -7.47
N GLY A 9 9.95 7.04 -6.71
CA GLY A 9 8.49 7.14 -6.66
C GLY A 9 8.06 8.30 -5.78
N ILE A 10 6.95 8.96 -6.15
CA ILE A 10 6.50 10.19 -5.50
C ILE A 10 5.04 10.06 -5.09
N GLY A 11 4.71 10.43 -3.84
CA GLY A 11 3.35 10.69 -3.40
C GLY A 11 3.18 12.20 -3.17
N THR A 12 2.09 12.77 -3.67
CA THR A 12 1.80 14.20 -3.57
C THR A 12 0.41 14.45 -2.99
N TYR A 13 0.31 15.43 -2.10
CA TYR A 13 -0.95 15.85 -1.50
C TYR A 13 -1.49 17.12 -2.19
N TRP A 14 -2.72 17.06 -2.66
CA TRP A 14 -3.38 18.12 -3.40
C TRP A 14 -4.50 18.80 -2.63
N GLY A 15 -4.82 18.33 -1.44
CA GLY A 15 -5.90 18.83 -0.62
C GLY A 15 -5.75 20.27 -0.13
N ASN A 16 -4.55 20.88 -0.24
CA ASN A 16 -4.33 22.29 0.08
C ASN A 16 -4.57 23.24 -1.11
N VAL A 17 -4.78 22.70 -2.30
CA VAL A 17 -5.02 23.50 -3.50
C VAL A 17 -6.51 23.79 -3.63
N ARG A 18 -6.87 25.07 -3.76
CA ARG A 18 -8.28 25.50 -3.83
C ARG A 18 -9.01 24.95 -5.06
N GLY A 19 -10.31 24.74 -4.91
CA GLY A 19 -11.16 24.19 -5.95
C GLY A 19 -11.48 25.19 -7.08
N ILE A 20 -11.94 24.66 -8.21
CA ILE A 20 -12.34 25.45 -9.38
C ILE A 20 -13.30 26.58 -9.00
N GLY A 21 -13.10 27.75 -9.60
CA GLY A 21 -13.96 28.93 -9.41
C GLY A 21 -13.68 29.72 -8.13
N GLU A 22 -12.78 29.26 -7.26
CA GLU A 22 -12.39 30.02 -6.07
C GLU A 22 -11.50 31.22 -6.44
N PRO A 23 -11.58 32.35 -5.69
CA PRO A 23 -10.85 33.55 -6.02
C PRO A 23 -9.33 33.42 -5.82
N VAL A 24 -8.57 33.97 -6.73
CA VAL A 24 -7.09 34.05 -6.69
C VAL A 24 -6.68 35.50 -6.46
N GLY A 25 -6.72 35.95 -5.21
CA GLY A 25 -6.43 37.36 -4.86
C GLY A 25 -7.31 38.33 -5.67
N LEU A 26 -6.69 39.28 -6.32
CA LEU A 26 -7.36 40.22 -7.24
C LEU A 26 -7.37 39.74 -8.69
N ASN A 27 -6.79 38.58 -9.00
CA ASN A 27 -6.46 38.13 -10.36
C ASN A 27 -7.53 37.22 -10.99
N GLY A 28 -8.74 37.14 -10.43
CA GLY A 28 -9.81 36.33 -10.98
C GLY A 28 -10.04 35.01 -10.23
N LYS A 29 -10.45 33.95 -10.94
CA LYS A 29 -10.83 32.65 -10.37
C LYS A 29 -9.91 31.55 -10.87
N THR A 30 -9.63 30.55 -10.00
CA THR A 30 -8.80 29.41 -10.38
C THR A 30 -9.53 28.46 -11.34
N SER A 31 -8.76 27.81 -12.22
CA SER A 31 -9.23 26.70 -13.07
C SER A 31 -9.34 25.34 -12.33
N GLY A 32 -9.04 25.33 -11.03
CA GLY A 32 -9.06 24.14 -10.18
C GLY A 32 -7.78 23.33 -10.21
N ILE A 33 -7.85 22.12 -9.61
CA ILE A 33 -6.66 21.25 -9.47
C ILE A 33 -6.37 20.42 -10.73
N ILE A 34 -7.36 20.05 -11.50
CA ILE A 34 -7.20 19.08 -12.60
C ILE A 34 -6.20 19.51 -13.66
N PRO A 35 -6.16 20.80 -14.12
CA PRO A 35 -5.15 21.24 -15.07
C PRO A 35 -3.72 21.10 -14.54
N PHE A 36 -3.50 21.34 -13.24
CA PHE A 36 -2.17 21.20 -12.62
C PHE A 36 -1.79 19.73 -12.43
N VAL A 37 -2.74 18.87 -12.08
CA VAL A 37 -2.55 17.41 -12.05
C VAL A 37 -2.12 16.91 -13.44
N ARG A 38 -2.72 17.44 -14.51
CA ARG A 38 -2.33 17.12 -15.89
C ARG A 38 -0.90 17.57 -16.23
N VAL A 39 -0.47 18.73 -15.75
CA VAL A 39 0.93 19.16 -15.92
C VAL A 39 1.86 18.14 -15.26
N MET A 40 1.52 17.71 -14.04
CA MET A 40 2.30 16.69 -13.33
C MET A 40 2.29 15.35 -14.05
N ASP A 41 1.16 14.96 -14.64
CA ASP A 41 1.02 13.77 -15.47
C ASP A 41 1.98 13.77 -16.66
N SER A 42 1.97 14.85 -17.42
CA SER A 42 2.86 15.03 -18.59
C SER A 42 4.34 15.07 -18.19
N LEU A 43 4.64 15.74 -17.08
CA LEU A 43 5.99 15.82 -16.53
C LEU A 43 6.51 14.44 -16.09
N THR A 44 5.67 13.66 -15.42
CA THR A 44 6.00 12.29 -14.98
C THR A 44 6.26 11.37 -16.19
N LEU A 45 5.44 11.51 -17.22
CA LEU A 45 5.64 10.75 -18.48
C LEU A 45 6.95 11.12 -19.18
N ALA A 46 7.30 12.41 -19.20
CA ALA A 46 8.51 12.91 -19.87
C ALA A 46 9.81 12.47 -19.19
N ILE A 47 9.75 12.17 -17.88
CA ILE A 47 10.93 11.80 -17.10
C ILE A 47 11.10 10.28 -17.10
N SER A 48 12.21 9.82 -17.66
CA SER A 48 12.59 8.41 -17.71
C SER A 48 14.08 8.27 -17.47
N GLN A 49 14.46 7.41 -16.54
CA GLN A 49 15.87 7.11 -16.28
C GLN A 49 16.34 6.00 -17.21
N GLY A 50 17.07 6.37 -18.27
CA GLY A 50 17.72 5.44 -19.20
C GLY A 50 16.79 4.42 -19.84
N SER A 51 15.51 4.76 -20.04
CA SER A 51 14.45 3.86 -20.53
C SER A 51 14.16 2.63 -19.64
N LEU A 52 14.90 2.46 -18.55
CA LEU A 52 14.76 1.32 -17.63
C LEU A 52 13.72 1.57 -16.54
N ARG A 53 13.59 2.83 -16.05
CA ARG A 53 12.64 3.22 -15.03
C ARG A 53 11.94 4.53 -15.40
N ARG A 54 10.65 4.45 -15.62
CA ARG A 54 9.81 5.63 -15.88
C ARG A 54 9.54 6.39 -14.60
N GLY A 55 9.33 7.70 -14.70
CA GLY A 55 8.81 8.49 -13.60
C GLY A 55 7.45 7.95 -13.17
N SER A 56 7.21 7.87 -11.87
CA SER A 56 5.97 7.38 -11.29
C SER A 56 5.56 8.25 -10.10
N ALA A 57 4.32 8.69 -10.09
CA ALA A 57 3.78 9.52 -9.02
C ALA A 57 2.32 9.18 -8.73
N ALA A 58 1.92 9.35 -7.47
CA ALA A 58 0.53 9.27 -7.03
C ALA A 58 0.08 10.64 -6.49
N CYS A 59 -1.15 11.03 -6.85
CA CYS A 59 -1.80 12.23 -6.37
C CYS A 59 -2.89 11.85 -5.37
N TYR A 60 -2.85 12.43 -4.17
CA TYR A 60 -3.82 12.17 -3.11
C TYR A 60 -4.70 13.39 -2.87
N LEU A 61 -6.00 13.16 -2.71
CA LEU A 61 -7.01 14.21 -2.48
C LEU A 61 -7.99 13.78 -1.40
N ASP A 62 -8.42 14.75 -0.58
CA ASP A 62 -9.45 14.52 0.43
C ASP A 62 -10.82 14.29 -0.22
N ILE A 63 -11.59 13.38 0.34
CA ILE A 63 -12.96 13.10 -0.10
C ILE A 63 -13.87 14.34 0.01
N SER A 64 -13.54 15.27 0.88
CA SER A 64 -14.28 16.52 1.08
C SER A 64 -13.90 17.64 0.11
N HIS A 65 -12.92 17.42 -0.79
CA HIS A 65 -12.49 18.47 -1.72
C HIS A 65 -13.60 18.78 -2.76
N PRO A 66 -13.82 20.04 -3.13
CA PRO A 66 -14.87 20.44 -4.08
C PRO A 66 -14.79 19.77 -5.47
N GLU A 67 -13.60 19.36 -5.91
CA GLU A 67 -13.38 18.70 -7.21
C GLU A 67 -13.24 17.17 -7.10
N ILE A 68 -13.67 16.57 -5.99
CA ILE A 68 -13.46 15.11 -5.76
C ILE A 68 -14.13 14.27 -6.84
N GLU A 69 -15.32 14.62 -7.30
CA GLU A 69 -16.05 13.82 -8.29
C GLU A 69 -15.33 13.76 -9.63
N GLU A 70 -14.74 14.88 -10.07
CA GLU A 70 -13.93 14.91 -11.29
C GLU A 70 -12.59 14.22 -11.08
N PHE A 71 -11.96 14.42 -9.93
CA PHE A 71 -10.69 13.75 -9.56
C PHE A 71 -10.82 12.24 -9.58
N LEU A 72 -11.94 11.67 -9.14
CA LEU A 72 -12.18 10.22 -9.24
C LEU A 72 -12.06 9.71 -10.68
N GLU A 73 -12.44 10.52 -11.66
CA GLU A 73 -12.51 10.12 -13.07
C GLU A 73 -11.28 10.46 -13.91
N ILE A 74 -10.21 10.99 -13.32
CA ILE A 74 -9.02 11.44 -14.09
C ILE A 74 -8.34 10.32 -14.89
N ARG A 75 -8.50 9.05 -14.49
CA ARG A 75 -7.93 7.90 -15.18
C ARG A 75 -8.89 7.21 -16.15
N LYS A 76 -10.14 7.62 -16.24
CA LYS A 76 -11.05 7.13 -17.28
C LYS A 76 -10.63 7.68 -18.63
N THR A 77 -10.58 6.81 -19.65
CA THR A 77 -10.17 7.16 -21.00
C THR A 77 -11.24 7.93 -21.81
N SER A 78 -12.47 7.96 -21.30
CA SER A 78 -13.60 8.70 -21.91
C SER A 78 -13.69 10.13 -21.38
N GLY A 79 -14.26 11.04 -22.17
CA GLY A 79 -14.48 12.43 -21.84
C GLY A 79 -13.40 13.38 -22.37
N ASP A 80 -13.35 14.60 -21.85
CA ASP A 80 -12.38 15.62 -22.29
C ASP A 80 -10.97 15.23 -21.84
N PHE A 81 -10.11 14.92 -22.82
CA PHE A 81 -8.72 14.55 -22.58
C PHE A 81 -7.93 15.62 -21.79
N ASN A 82 -8.29 16.89 -21.91
CA ASN A 82 -7.63 17.98 -21.17
C ASN A 82 -7.90 17.94 -19.66
N ARG A 83 -8.91 17.18 -19.26
CA ARG A 83 -9.33 16.97 -17.85
C ARG A 83 -8.96 15.57 -17.35
N LYS A 84 -7.97 14.90 -17.97
CA LYS A 84 -7.51 13.54 -17.63
C LYS A 84 -6.04 13.51 -17.29
N ALA A 85 -5.66 12.52 -16.48
CA ALA A 85 -4.28 12.23 -16.09
C ALA A 85 -4.08 10.71 -16.12
N LEU A 86 -3.68 10.16 -17.27
CA LEU A 86 -3.67 8.72 -17.51
C LEU A 86 -2.38 8.02 -17.09
N ASN A 87 -1.31 8.77 -16.80
CA ASN A 87 0.01 8.25 -16.43
C ASN A 87 0.27 8.34 -14.91
N LEU A 88 -0.44 9.23 -14.21
CA LEU A 88 -0.39 9.32 -12.75
C LEU A 88 -1.29 8.27 -12.11
N HIS A 89 -0.89 7.84 -10.93
CA HIS A 89 -1.77 7.15 -10.00
C HIS A 89 -2.50 8.16 -9.12
N HIS A 90 -3.65 7.78 -8.58
CA HIS A 90 -4.37 8.66 -7.67
C HIS A 90 -4.94 7.89 -6.47
N GLY A 91 -5.06 8.58 -5.36
CA GLY A 91 -5.60 8.07 -4.11
C GLY A 91 -6.56 9.06 -3.46
N VAL A 92 -7.47 8.56 -2.66
CA VAL A 92 -8.46 9.35 -1.93
C VAL A 92 -8.32 9.11 -0.44
N LEU A 93 -8.30 10.21 0.32
CA LEU A 93 -8.27 10.20 1.77
C LEU A 93 -9.72 10.23 2.28
N LEU A 94 -10.17 9.14 2.88
CA LEU A 94 -11.49 9.00 3.48
C LEU A 94 -11.43 9.33 4.97
N THR A 95 -12.43 10.08 5.44
CA THR A 95 -12.61 10.40 6.87
C THR A 95 -13.68 9.51 7.49
N ASP A 96 -13.65 9.39 8.83
CA ASP A 96 -14.71 8.69 9.57
C ASP A 96 -16.05 9.41 9.37
N GLU A 97 -16.08 10.74 9.39
CA GLU A 97 -17.29 11.55 9.09
C GLU A 97 -17.93 11.12 7.76
N PHE A 98 -17.12 10.96 6.72
CA PHE A 98 -17.63 10.50 5.42
C PHE A 98 -18.16 9.07 5.49
N MET A 99 -17.43 8.15 6.09
CA MET A 99 -17.83 6.73 6.18
C MET A 99 -19.08 6.54 7.05
N GLU A 100 -19.22 7.33 8.11
CA GLU A 100 -20.44 7.37 8.93
C GLU A 100 -21.62 7.91 8.12
N ALA A 101 -21.43 8.98 7.34
CA ALA A 101 -22.45 9.49 6.42
C ALA A 101 -22.84 8.44 5.36
N VAL A 102 -21.89 7.65 4.86
CA VAL A 102 -22.17 6.51 3.97
C VAL A 102 -23.06 5.48 4.66
N ARG A 103 -22.70 5.08 5.90
CA ARG A 103 -23.51 4.14 6.70
C ARG A 103 -24.93 4.63 6.88
N ASP A 104 -25.09 5.90 7.23
CA ASP A 104 -26.37 6.49 7.59
C ASP A 104 -27.18 6.98 6.36
N GLY A 105 -26.58 6.98 5.16
CA GLY A 105 -27.20 7.47 3.92
C GLY A 105 -27.38 8.99 3.92
N ALA A 106 -26.57 9.70 4.70
CA ALA A 106 -26.65 11.14 4.89
C ALA A 106 -25.96 11.91 3.76
N ASP A 107 -26.24 13.20 3.72
CA ASP A 107 -25.50 14.14 2.88
C ASP A 107 -24.14 14.48 3.49
N PHE A 108 -23.18 14.77 2.63
CA PHE A 108 -21.80 15.10 2.98
C PHE A 108 -21.37 16.41 2.32
N ASN A 109 -20.74 17.30 3.09
CA ASN A 109 -20.32 18.60 2.62
C ASN A 109 -18.94 18.58 1.99
N LEU A 110 -18.85 19.09 0.77
CA LEU A 110 -17.59 19.41 0.11
C LEU A 110 -17.13 20.81 0.56
N ARG A 111 -15.86 20.92 0.96
CA ARG A 111 -15.34 22.11 1.64
C ARG A 111 -14.11 22.70 0.93
N SER A 112 -14.05 24.01 0.87
CA SER A 112 -12.85 24.71 0.42
C SER A 112 -11.69 24.43 1.37
N PRO A 113 -10.50 24.04 0.88
CA PRO A 113 -9.32 23.90 1.73
C PRO A 113 -8.83 25.23 2.31
N LYS A 114 -9.24 26.37 1.71
CA LYS A 114 -8.81 27.70 2.14
C LYS A 114 -9.42 28.12 3.47
N ASP A 115 -10.72 27.95 3.63
CA ASP A 115 -11.50 28.51 4.73
C ASP A 115 -12.55 27.54 5.31
N GLN A 116 -12.56 26.29 4.85
CA GLN A 116 -13.50 25.23 5.24
C GLN A 116 -14.97 25.58 4.91
N SER A 117 -15.25 26.62 4.13
CA SER A 117 -16.61 26.94 3.68
C SER A 117 -17.18 25.82 2.81
N VAL A 118 -18.46 25.56 2.97
CA VAL A 118 -19.16 24.57 2.15
C VAL A 118 -19.28 25.06 0.72
N ARG A 119 -18.80 24.28 -0.23
CA ARG A 119 -18.84 24.57 -1.69
C ARG A 119 -19.83 23.70 -2.45
N GLY A 120 -20.29 22.65 -1.83
CA GLY A 120 -21.28 21.74 -2.38
C GLY A 120 -21.69 20.72 -1.35
N THR A 121 -22.78 20.01 -1.62
CA THR A 121 -23.28 18.93 -0.79
C THR A 121 -23.62 17.76 -1.71
N VAL A 122 -23.20 16.57 -1.35
CA VAL A 122 -23.43 15.34 -2.11
C VAL A 122 -23.97 14.25 -1.19
N ASN A 123 -24.74 13.31 -1.74
CA ASN A 123 -25.12 12.14 -0.97
C ASN A 123 -23.88 11.23 -0.78
N ALA A 124 -23.53 10.91 0.47
CA ALA A 124 -22.33 10.16 0.78
C ALA A 124 -22.31 8.75 0.16
N ARG A 125 -23.47 8.04 0.15
CA ARG A 125 -23.56 6.71 -0.49
C ARG A 125 -23.35 6.78 -1.99
N ALA A 126 -23.90 7.79 -2.64
CA ALA A 126 -23.72 7.98 -4.08
C ALA A 126 -22.25 8.26 -4.43
N LEU A 127 -21.58 9.10 -3.65
CA LEU A 127 -20.16 9.39 -3.85
C LEU A 127 -19.27 8.16 -3.58
N PHE A 128 -19.57 7.39 -2.52
CA PHE A 128 -18.86 6.14 -2.22
C PHE A 128 -19.07 5.09 -3.31
N GLN A 129 -20.29 4.96 -3.80
CA GLN A 129 -20.60 4.09 -4.93
C GLN A 129 -19.81 4.48 -6.18
N LYS A 130 -19.77 5.78 -6.53
CA LYS A 130 -18.97 6.30 -7.65
C LYS A 130 -17.50 5.96 -7.48
N LEU A 131 -16.92 6.14 -6.28
CA LEU A 131 -15.55 5.79 -5.97
C LEU A 131 -15.27 4.31 -6.25
N VAL A 132 -16.10 3.41 -5.73
CA VAL A 132 -15.93 1.96 -5.91
C VAL A 132 -16.14 1.52 -7.36
N GLU A 133 -17.08 2.11 -8.08
CA GLU A 133 -17.28 1.87 -9.52
C GLU A 133 -16.07 2.29 -10.36
N VAL A 134 -15.46 3.43 -10.03
CA VAL A 134 -14.23 3.86 -10.70
C VAL A 134 -13.08 2.92 -10.39
N ARG A 135 -12.97 2.45 -9.15
CA ARG A 135 -11.96 1.43 -8.78
C ARG A 135 -12.16 0.15 -9.56
N LEU A 136 -13.38 -0.31 -9.75
CA LEU A 136 -13.68 -1.49 -10.57
C LEU A 136 -13.24 -1.30 -12.02
N ALA A 137 -13.52 -0.11 -12.58
CA ALA A 137 -13.23 0.18 -13.99
C ALA A 137 -11.75 0.43 -14.29
N THR A 138 -10.97 0.93 -13.33
CA THR A 138 -9.60 1.40 -13.57
C THR A 138 -8.54 0.78 -12.64
N GLY A 139 -8.94 0.06 -11.61
CA GLY A 139 -8.08 -0.43 -10.53
C GLY A 139 -7.76 0.61 -9.46
N GLU A 140 -8.10 1.86 -9.66
CA GLU A 140 -7.82 3.03 -8.84
C GLU A 140 -9.08 3.90 -8.66
N PRO A 141 -9.13 4.86 -7.71
CA PRO A 141 -8.06 5.35 -6.84
C PRO A 141 -7.68 4.39 -5.72
N TYR A 142 -6.47 4.57 -5.14
CA TYR A 142 -6.13 4.00 -3.85
C TYR A 142 -7.02 4.63 -2.77
N ILE A 143 -7.21 3.95 -1.67
CA ILE A 143 -7.96 4.45 -0.52
C ILE A 143 -7.05 4.52 0.70
N VAL A 144 -7.05 5.64 1.39
CA VAL A 144 -6.43 5.79 2.70
C VAL A 144 -7.52 6.21 3.68
N PHE A 145 -7.75 5.41 4.71
CA PHE A 145 -8.64 5.76 5.82
C PHE A 145 -7.88 6.67 6.78
N ASN A 146 -7.93 7.97 6.48
CA ASN A 146 -7.00 8.95 7.03
C ASN A 146 -7.13 9.12 8.56
N ASP A 147 -8.34 9.06 9.10
CA ASP A 147 -8.55 9.14 10.54
C ASP A 147 -8.03 7.90 11.26
N THR A 148 -8.20 6.71 10.66
CA THR A 148 -7.62 5.46 11.17
C THR A 148 -6.10 5.53 11.20
N VAL A 149 -5.47 6.00 10.12
CA VAL A 149 -4.02 6.22 10.04
C VAL A 149 -3.55 7.13 11.16
N ASN A 150 -4.17 8.28 11.33
CA ASN A 150 -3.77 9.27 12.34
C ASN A 150 -4.02 8.80 13.79
N ARG A 151 -5.09 8.03 14.05
CA ARG A 151 -5.32 7.42 15.37
C ARG A 151 -4.27 6.38 15.74
N MET A 152 -3.77 5.63 14.74
CA MET A 152 -2.84 4.52 14.93
C MET A 152 -1.37 4.90 14.75
N MET A 153 -1.06 6.17 14.56
CA MET A 153 0.32 6.66 14.58
C MET A 153 1.00 6.37 15.92
N PRO A 154 2.34 6.28 15.97
CA PRO A 154 3.09 6.22 17.21
C PRO A 154 2.63 7.30 18.21
N LYS A 155 2.55 6.94 19.48
CA LYS A 155 2.04 7.82 20.54
C LYS A 155 2.76 9.17 20.56
N HIS A 156 4.10 9.16 20.51
CA HIS A 156 4.89 10.39 20.53
C HIS A 156 4.63 11.30 19.32
N HIS A 157 4.33 10.75 18.13
CA HIS A 157 3.92 11.57 16.98
C HIS A 157 2.57 12.26 17.22
N ARG A 158 1.62 11.55 17.82
CA ARG A 158 0.30 12.13 18.17
C ARG A 158 0.42 13.22 19.23
N GLU A 159 1.25 13.01 20.25
CA GLU A 159 1.50 13.98 21.34
C GLU A 159 2.22 15.24 20.82
N LEU A 160 3.07 15.12 19.80
CA LEU A 160 3.66 16.24 19.09
C LEU A 160 2.69 16.94 18.13
N GLY A 161 1.47 16.45 17.97
CA GLY A 161 0.48 17.02 17.04
C GLY A 161 0.81 16.83 15.56
N LEU A 162 1.68 15.87 15.24
CA LEU A 162 2.03 15.53 13.86
C LEU A 162 0.84 14.88 13.15
N LYS A 163 0.76 15.04 11.84
CA LYS A 163 -0.33 14.51 11.01
C LYS A 163 0.20 13.84 9.75
N VAL A 164 -0.44 12.73 9.38
CA VAL A 164 -0.32 12.11 8.07
C VAL A 164 -1.42 12.66 7.18
N SER A 165 -1.03 13.29 6.06
CA SER A 165 -1.96 13.92 5.11
C SER A 165 -1.88 13.31 3.72
N THR A 166 -0.99 12.34 3.50
CA THR A 166 -0.78 11.70 2.20
C THR A 166 -0.11 10.34 2.39
N SER A 167 0.07 9.60 1.30
CA SER A 167 0.86 8.39 1.28
C SER A 167 1.84 8.42 0.11
N ASN A 168 2.62 7.37 -0.06
CA ASN A 168 3.55 7.18 -1.16
C ASN A 168 2.85 6.62 -2.42
N LEU A 169 3.66 6.25 -3.40
CA LEU A 169 3.20 5.64 -4.66
C LEU A 169 2.43 4.32 -4.45
N CYS A 170 2.75 3.55 -3.42
CA CYS A 170 2.22 2.21 -3.18
C CYS A 170 1.32 2.11 -1.94
N SER A 171 0.97 3.23 -1.31
CA SER A 171 0.03 3.40 -0.19
C SER A 171 0.39 2.70 1.14
N GLU A 172 1.63 2.21 1.31
CA GLU A 172 2.08 1.62 2.58
C GLU A 172 2.76 2.62 3.53
N ILE A 173 3.23 3.76 3.04
CA ILE A 173 3.91 4.77 3.84
C ILE A 173 2.91 5.75 4.42
N THR A 174 2.84 5.79 5.74
CA THR A 174 1.97 6.70 6.50
C THR A 174 2.79 7.45 7.54
N LEU A 175 3.60 8.37 7.05
CA LEU A 175 4.49 9.21 7.85
C LEU A 175 4.02 10.67 7.86
N PRO A 176 4.35 11.45 8.91
CA PRO A 176 3.98 12.85 8.98
C PRO A 176 4.51 13.68 7.81
N THR A 177 3.66 14.54 7.27
CA THR A 177 3.99 15.49 6.20
C THR A 177 3.39 16.86 6.51
N GLY A 178 3.85 17.89 5.78
CA GLY A 178 3.43 19.25 6.01
C GLY A 178 4.16 19.91 7.19
N ARG A 179 3.58 20.97 7.73
CA ARG A 179 4.22 21.76 8.78
C ARG A 179 4.12 21.09 10.15
N ASP A 180 5.25 20.93 10.81
CA ASP A 180 5.32 20.29 12.12
C ASP A 180 5.17 21.28 13.30
N HIS A 181 5.22 20.74 14.52
CA HIS A 181 5.12 21.51 15.79
C HIS A 181 6.25 22.51 16.01
N LEU A 182 7.37 22.36 15.31
CA LEU A 182 8.51 23.31 15.33
C LEU A 182 8.43 24.35 14.20
N GLY A 183 7.39 24.29 13.38
CA GLY A 183 7.18 25.20 12.27
C GLY A 183 7.98 24.86 11.00
N ASN A 184 8.56 23.67 10.92
CA ASN A 184 9.30 23.20 9.75
C ASN A 184 8.44 22.29 8.87
N ASP A 185 8.69 22.35 7.57
CA ASP A 185 7.99 21.48 6.60
C ASP A 185 8.65 20.11 6.54
N ARG A 186 7.82 19.06 6.57
CA ARG A 186 8.23 17.67 6.44
C ARG A 186 7.88 17.09 5.08
N THR A 187 8.76 16.26 4.56
CA THR A 187 8.53 15.36 3.42
C THR A 187 8.97 13.97 3.81
N ALA A 188 8.04 13.02 3.81
CA ALA A 188 8.31 11.64 4.24
C ALA A 188 9.35 10.95 3.34
N VAL A 189 10.17 10.10 3.95
CA VAL A 189 11.19 9.29 3.27
C VAL A 189 10.85 7.81 3.44
N CYS A 190 10.78 7.10 2.33
CA CYS A 190 10.53 5.65 2.28
C CYS A 190 11.89 4.91 2.37
N CYS A 191 12.14 4.24 3.50
CA CYS A 191 13.34 3.42 3.73
C CYS A 191 12.90 2.01 4.15
N LEU A 192 12.89 1.06 3.21
CA LEU A 192 12.21 -0.23 3.35
C LEU A 192 13.15 -1.41 3.18
N SER A 193 12.78 -2.51 3.83
CA SER A 193 13.25 -3.87 3.57
C SER A 193 12.10 -4.87 3.81
N SER A 194 12.27 -6.10 3.32
CA SER A 194 11.25 -7.14 3.51
C SER A 194 11.91 -8.49 3.78
N MET A 195 11.46 -9.18 4.83
CA MET A 195 11.93 -10.52 5.19
C MET A 195 11.16 -11.57 4.39
N ASN A 196 11.84 -12.62 3.93
CA ASN A 196 11.20 -13.73 3.26
C ASN A 196 10.65 -14.74 4.27
N LEU A 197 9.33 -14.89 4.32
CA LEU A 197 8.66 -15.82 5.22
C LEU A 197 8.83 -17.31 4.82
N GLU A 198 9.22 -17.60 3.57
CA GLU A 198 9.51 -18.98 3.18
C GLU A 198 10.62 -19.60 4.04
N THR A 199 11.58 -18.76 4.45
CA THR A 199 12.70 -19.15 5.31
C THR A 199 12.48 -18.81 6.79
N TRP A 200 11.21 -18.65 7.21
CA TRP A 200 10.83 -18.30 8.58
C TRP A 200 11.55 -19.15 9.64
N ASP A 201 11.58 -20.47 9.45
CA ASP A 201 12.17 -21.39 10.42
C ASP A 201 13.70 -21.27 10.53
N GLU A 202 14.37 -20.68 9.53
CA GLU A 202 15.82 -20.46 9.53
C GLU A 202 16.22 -19.22 10.36
N TRP A 203 15.35 -18.18 10.36
CA TRP A 203 15.74 -16.90 10.95
C TRP A 203 14.92 -16.48 12.19
N LYS A 204 13.73 -17.05 12.42
CA LYS A 204 12.85 -16.62 13.53
C LYS A 204 13.52 -16.67 14.92
N ASP A 205 14.35 -17.66 15.15
CA ASP A 205 15.07 -17.87 16.41
C ASP A 205 16.53 -17.37 16.37
N HIS A 206 16.94 -16.76 15.25
CA HIS A 206 18.29 -16.20 15.14
C HIS A 206 18.42 -14.95 16.04
N PRO A 207 19.42 -14.88 16.93
CA PRO A 207 19.45 -13.89 18.01
C PRO A 207 19.54 -12.44 17.52
N THR A 208 20.18 -12.20 16.38
CA THR A 208 20.45 -10.83 15.88
C THR A 208 19.80 -10.52 14.53
N PHE A 209 19.08 -11.45 13.91
CA PHE A 209 18.60 -11.27 12.53
C PHE A 209 17.77 -9.98 12.34
N ALA A 210 16.76 -9.78 13.17
CA ALA A 210 15.93 -8.58 13.10
C ALA A 210 16.71 -7.31 13.48
N GLU A 211 17.60 -7.41 14.48
CA GLU A 211 18.48 -6.32 14.87
C GLU A 211 19.41 -5.91 13.73
N ASP A 212 20.03 -6.88 13.06
CA ASP A 212 20.97 -6.63 11.95
C ASP A 212 20.27 -5.92 10.79
N ILE A 213 19.03 -6.32 10.46
CA ILE A 213 18.23 -5.65 9.41
C ILE A 213 17.87 -4.23 9.85
N MET A 214 17.43 -4.02 11.08
CA MET A 214 17.09 -2.69 11.59
C MET A 214 18.33 -1.78 11.64
N ARG A 215 19.47 -2.31 12.02
CA ARG A 215 20.77 -1.63 12.00
C ARG A 215 21.19 -1.27 10.57
N PHE A 216 20.98 -2.17 9.62
CA PHE A 216 21.21 -1.91 8.21
C PHE A 216 20.32 -0.77 7.70
N LEU A 217 19.01 -0.79 8.00
CA LEU A 217 18.08 0.27 7.62
C LEU A 217 18.46 1.63 8.26
N ASP A 218 18.88 1.63 9.53
CA ASP A 218 19.38 2.84 10.20
C ASP A 218 20.62 3.42 9.48
N ASN A 219 21.53 2.55 9.03
CA ASN A 219 22.71 2.95 8.28
C ASN A 219 22.36 3.51 6.88
N VAL A 220 21.41 2.87 6.17
CA VAL A 220 20.92 3.36 4.86
C VAL A 220 20.28 4.72 5.03
N LEU A 221 19.46 4.90 6.05
CA LEU A 221 18.83 6.18 6.34
C LEU A 221 19.87 7.25 6.72
N GLN A 222 20.90 6.89 7.49
CA GLN A 222 21.99 7.80 7.83
C GLN A 222 22.79 8.22 6.59
N ASP A 223 23.12 7.28 5.70
CA ASP A 223 23.82 7.59 4.45
C ASP A 223 23.00 8.58 3.59
N TYR A 224 21.66 8.38 3.52
CA TYR A 224 20.77 9.34 2.88
C TYR A 224 20.84 10.74 3.55
N ILE A 225 20.76 10.80 4.86
CA ILE A 225 20.83 12.07 5.62
C ILE A 225 22.12 12.80 5.33
N ASP A 226 23.25 12.08 5.31
CA ASP A 226 24.59 12.67 5.12
C ASP A 226 24.78 13.21 3.69
N ARG A 227 24.21 12.50 2.69
CA ARG A 227 24.37 12.81 1.26
C ARG A 227 23.24 13.59 0.63
N ALA A 228 22.12 13.80 1.34
CA ALA A 228 20.96 14.49 0.78
C ALA A 228 21.34 15.90 0.28
N PRO A 229 21.06 16.22 -0.98
CA PRO A 229 21.38 17.53 -1.54
C PRO A 229 20.42 18.59 -1.01
N PRO A 230 20.75 19.90 -1.17
CA PRO A 230 19.94 21.00 -0.66
C PRO A 230 18.46 20.97 -1.10
N GLU A 231 18.18 20.49 -2.32
CA GLU A 231 16.84 20.34 -2.86
C GLU A 231 15.97 19.37 -2.04
N MET A 232 16.60 18.49 -1.27
CA MET A 232 15.96 17.49 -0.41
C MET A 232 15.94 17.90 1.07
N ALA A 233 16.14 19.19 1.38
CA ALA A 233 16.25 19.66 2.77
C ALA A 233 15.05 19.25 3.66
N ARG A 234 13.82 19.32 3.14
CA ARG A 234 12.61 18.89 3.87
C ARG A 234 12.58 17.39 4.16
N ALA A 235 12.99 16.58 3.19
CA ALA A 235 13.07 15.13 3.35
C ALA A 235 14.22 14.73 4.29
N LYS A 236 15.38 15.37 4.16
CA LYS A 236 16.48 15.22 5.11
C LYS A 236 16.05 15.58 6.53
N TYR A 237 15.36 16.69 6.72
CA TYR A 237 14.82 17.10 8.01
C TYR A 237 13.88 16.06 8.59
N SER A 238 12.91 15.56 7.82
CA SER A 238 12.00 14.49 8.25
C SER A 238 12.77 13.23 8.67
N ALA A 239 13.69 12.77 7.84
CA ALA A 239 14.51 11.61 8.12
C ALA A 239 15.31 11.75 9.41
N MET A 240 15.88 12.94 9.67
CA MET A 240 16.61 13.23 10.91
C MET A 240 15.70 13.23 12.14
N ARG A 241 14.49 13.81 12.02
CA ARG A 241 13.57 13.97 13.15
C ARG A 241 12.96 12.64 13.60
N GLU A 242 12.46 11.86 12.66
CA GLU A 242 11.68 10.67 12.99
C GLU A 242 12.43 9.34 12.81
N ARG A 243 13.48 9.32 12.00
CA ARG A 243 14.26 8.13 11.63
C ARG A 243 13.38 6.91 11.33
N SER A 244 12.21 7.15 10.73
CA SER A 244 11.27 6.08 10.40
C SER A 244 11.81 5.17 9.31
N VAL A 245 11.63 3.88 9.50
CA VAL A 245 11.92 2.81 8.53
C VAL A 245 10.68 1.93 8.38
N GLY A 246 10.67 1.06 7.38
CA GLY A 246 9.56 0.16 7.12
C GLY A 246 10.06 -1.25 6.83
N LEU A 247 10.26 -2.06 7.87
CA LEU A 247 10.50 -3.47 7.69
C LEU A 247 9.18 -4.19 7.44
N GLY A 248 9.10 -4.92 6.33
CA GLY A 248 7.93 -5.71 5.94
C GLY A 248 8.29 -7.17 5.73
N VAL A 249 7.41 -7.86 5.00
CA VAL A 249 7.57 -9.27 4.66
C VAL A 249 7.19 -9.53 3.20
N MET A 250 7.69 -10.64 2.66
CA MET A 250 7.23 -11.28 1.43
C MET A 250 7.04 -12.77 1.68
N GLY A 251 6.37 -13.47 0.78
CA GLY A 251 6.25 -14.92 0.86
C GLY A 251 5.22 -15.43 1.86
N PHE A 252 4.21 -14.63 2.24
CA PHE A 252 3.20 -15.09 3.19
C PHE A 252 2.37 -16.26 2.66
N HIS A 253 1.88 -16.19 1.41
CA HIS A 253 1.14 -17.29 0.80
C HIS A 253 2.04 -18.52 0.58
N SER A 254 3.25 -18.30 0.08
CA SER A 254 4.27 -19.37 -0.06
C SER A 254 4.54 -20.08 1.27
N PHE A 255 4.67 -19.33 2.35
CA PHE A 255 4.82 -19.88 3.71
C PHE A 255 3.66 -20.80 4.10
N LEU A 256 2.43 -20.39 3.83
CA LEU A 256 1.24 -21.20 4.10
C LEU A 256 1.20 -22.45 3.22
N GLN A 257 1.46 -22.31 1.92
CA GLN A 257 1.47 -23.42 0.97
C GLN A 257 2.55 -24.47 1.31
N ALA A 258 3.72 -24.04 1.71
CA ALA A 258 4.79 -24.93 2.17
C ALA A 258 4.36 -25.82 3.35
N ARG A 259 3.37 -25.38 4.11
CA ARG A 259 2.82 -26.09 5.28
C ARG A 259 1.48 -26.76 5.02
N GLY A 260 1.01 -26.76 3.79
CA GLY A 260 -0.30 -27.29 3.44
C GLY A 260 -1.47 -26.55 4.10
N ILE A 261 -1.33 -25.26 4.34
CA ILE A 261 -2.34 -24.42 5.03
C ILE A 261 -3.07 -23.58 4.00
N PRO A 262 -4.41 -23.68 3.89
CA PRO A 262 -5.20 -22.79 3.07
C PRO A 262 -5.07 -21.32 3.54
N PHE A 263 -5.14 -20.38 2.61
CA PHE A 263 -5.13 -18.94 2.93
C PHE A 263 -6.37 -18.54 3.74
N GLU A 264 -7.48 -19.21 3.48
CA GLU A 264 -8.75 -19.03 4.18
C GLU A 264 -8.81 -19.98 5.38
N GLY A 265 -9.01 -19.44 6.59
CA GLY A 265 -9.25 -20.28 7.75
C GLY A 265 -8.46 -19.91 9.01
N ALA A 266 -8.80 -20.59 10.08
CA ALA A 266 -8.28 -20.33 11.41
C ALA A 266 -6.76 -20.57 11.53
N MET A 267 -6.22 -21.54 10.79
CA MET A 267 -4.78 -21.83 10.82
C MET A 267 -3.96 -20.68 10.21
N ALA A 268 -4.39 -20.15 9.05
CA ALA A 268 -3.75 -18.99 8.44
C ALA A 268 -3.82 -17.77 9.38
N LYS A 269 -4.96 -17.54 10.01
CA LYS A 269 -5.16 -16.47 11.00
C LYS A 269 -4.21 -16.62 12.20
N SER A 270 -4.09 -17.83 12.74
CA SER A 270 -3.17 -18.12 13.85
C SER A 270 -1.70 -17.84 13.48
N TRP A 271 -1.25 -18.29 12.31
CA TRP A 271 0.10 -18.02 11.83
C TRP A 271 0.34 -16.53 11.54
N ASN A 272 -0.63 -15.85 10.94
CA ASN A 272 -0.57 -14.42 10.71
C ASN A 272 -0.31 -13.64 12.00
N LEU A 273 -1.09 -13.89 13.05
CA LEU A 273 -0.89 -13.26 14.36
C LEU A 273 0.47 -13.61 14.99
N ARG A 274 0.85 -14.89 14.95
CA ARG A 274 2.12 -15.37 15.51
C ARG A 274 3.33 -14.70 14.83
N ILE A 275 3.33 -14.65 13.49
CA ILE A 275 4.42 -14.05 12.72
C ILE A 275 4.55 -12.56 13.02
N PHE A 276 3.47 -11.80 12.89
CA PHE A 276 3.54 -10.34 13.03
C PHE A 276 3.77 -9.89 14.48
N LYS A 277 3.23 -10.61 15.45
CA LYS A 277 3.55 -10.39 16.87
C LYS A 277 5.03 -10.62 17.16
N HIS A 278 5.60 -11.70 16.61
CA HIS A 278 7.04 -12.01 16.77
C HIS A 278 7.92 -10.93 16.14
N ILE A 279 7.65 -10.57 14.87
CA ILE A 279 8.44 -9.54 14.17
C ILE A 279 8.33 -8.20 14.88
N ASN A 280 7.13 -7.78 15.27
CA ASN A 280 6.92 -6.53 16.00
C ASN A 280 7.72 -6.49 17.32
N ALA A 281 7.72 -7.58 18.09
CA ALA A 281 8.51 -7.66 19.32
C ALA A 281 9.99 -7.48 19.02
N LYS A 282 10.51 -8.17 18.00
CA LYS A 282 11.95 -8.12 17.64
C LYS A 282 12.38 -6.74 17.09
N VAL A 283 11.55 -6.07 16.29
CA VAL A 283 11.88 -4.72 15.80
C VAL A 283 11.80 -3.67 16.91
N ASN A 284 10.91 -3.85 17.88
CA ASN A 284 10.85 -2.97 19.05
C ASN A 284 12.10 -3.15 19.95
N GLU A 285 12.51 -4.39 20.23
CA GLU A 285 13.75 -4.68 20.94
C GLU A 285 14.96 -4.03 20.24
N ALA A 286 15.06 -4.18 18.91
CA ALA A 286 16.12 -3.58 18.10
C ALA A 286 16.11 -2.05 18.13
N SER A 287 14.93 -1.43 18.08
CA SER A 287 14.80 0.03 18.16
C SER A 287 15.29 0.57 19.51
N MET A 288 14.91 -0.08 20.60
CA MET A 288 15.35 0.31 21.94
C MET A 288 16.88 0.14 22.10
N LEU A 289 17.44 -0.97 21.63
CA LEU A 289 18.89 -1.23 21.67
C LEU A 289 19.66 -0.17 20.89
N LEU A 290 19.24 0.12 19.65
CA LEU A 290 19.87 1.13 18.82
C LEU A 290 19.70 2.55 19.39
N ALA A 291 18.59 2.83 20.08
CA ALA A 291 18.42 4.10 20.80
C ALA A 291 19.40 4.23 21.97
N GLN A 292 19.70 3.15 22.68
CA GLN A 292 20.73 3.14 23.74
C GLN A 292 22.13 3.34 23.17
N GLU A 293 22.45 2.73 22.05
CA GLU A 293 23.78 2.83 21.41
C GLU A 293 24.02 4.17 20.69
N ARG A 294 23.00 4.70 19.99
CA ARG A 294 23.12 5.79 19.02
C ARG A 294 22.27 7.01 19.34
N GLY A 295 21.51 6.95 20.43
CA GLY A 295 20.50 7.94 20.81
C GLY A 295 19.12 7.69 20.18
N PRO A 296 18.04 8.08 20.86
CA PRO A 296 16.69 8.04 20.30
C PRO A 296 16.56 9.02 19.13
N CYS A 297 15.58 8.79 18.25
CA CYS A 297 15.26 9.80 17.25
C CYS A 297 14.72 11.07 17.95
N PRO A 298 14.95 12.28 17.40
CA PRO A 298 14.53 13.52 18.03
C PRO A 298 13.05 13.60 18.38
N ASP A 299 12.16 13.11 17.53
CA ASP A 299 10.71 13.11 17.81
C ASP A 299 10.34 12.24 19.02
N ALA A 300 11.01 11.11 19.20
CA ALA A 300 10.84 10.26 20.38
C ALA A 300 11.46 10.91 21.63
N ALA A 301 12.65 11.48 21.49
CA ALA A 301 13.38 12.16 22.58
C ALA A 301 12.59 13.34 23.14
N ASP A 302 11.93 14.15 22.29
CA ASP A 302 11.10 15.28 22.69
C ASP A 302 9.92 14.86 23.59
N GLN A 303 9.52 13.59 23.54
CA GLN A 303 8.48 13.02 24.40
C GLN A 303 9.03 12.05 25.45
N GLY A 304 10.35 12.03 25.68
CA GLY A 304 10.99 11.16 26.67
C GLY A 304 10.91 9.67 26.33
N VAL A 305 10.79 9.31 25.07
CA VAL A 305 10.66 7.93 24.58
C VAL A 305 12.01 7.45 24.06
N MET A 306 12.44 6.25 24.49
CA MET A 306 13.71 5.63 24.10
C MET A 306 13.50 4.73 22.87
N GLU A 307 13.27 5.36 21.71
CA GLU A 307 13.07 4.70 20.42
C GLU A 307 14.03 5.28 19.37
N ARG A 308 14.75 4.41 18.66
CA ARG A 308 15.62 4.85 17.55
C ARG A 308 14.79 5.29 16.34
N PHE A 309 13.68 4.62 16.11
CA PHE A 309 12.78 4.83 14.99
C PHE A 309 11.38 5.20 15.49
N SER A 310 10.77 6.23 14.92
CA SER A 310 9.37 6.54 15.22
C SER A 310 8.44 5.47 14.64
N CYS A 311 8.63 5.09 13.38
CA CYS A 311 7.95 3.95 12.76
C CYS A 311 8.99 2.90 12.35
N LYS A 312 8.62 1.62 12.45
CA LYS A 312 9.50 0.48 12.24
C LYS A 312 9.04 -0.46 11.14
N MET A 313 7.74 -0.58 10.92
CA MET A 313 7.16 -1.56 10.01
C MET A 313 6.22 -0.93 8.98
N ALA A 314 6.33 -1.43 7.74
CA ALA A 314 5.40 -1.17 6.62
C ALA A 314 5.42 -2.37 5.68
N ILE A 315 4.30 -2.69 5.04
CA ILE A 315 4.22 -3.80 4.08
C ILE A 315 4.23 -3.25 2.66
N ALA A 316 5.39 -3.32 2.02
CA ALA A 316 5.59 -2.94 0.62
C ALA A 316 5.09 -4.03 -0.34
N PRO A 317 4.83 -3.71 -1.62
CA PRO A 317 4.32 -4.68 -2.60
C PRO A 317 5.29 -5.83 -2.93
N THR A 318 6.58 -5.63 -2.79
CA THR A 318 7.68 -6.58 -3.07
C THR A 318 7.63 -7.29 -4.44
N ALA A 319 6.98 -6.69 -5.43
CA ALA A 319 6.73 -7.32 -6.73
C ALA A 319 7.99 -7.78 -7.48
N SER A 320 9.11 -7.07 -7.33
CA SER A 320 10.38 -7.41 -7.99
C SER A 320 11.32 -8.18 -7.06
N ILE A 321 11.44 -7.76 -5.79
CA ILE A 321 12.38 -8.41 -4.86
C ILE A 321 11.95 -9.82 -4.48
N SER A 322 10.65 -10.13 -4.48
CA SER A 322 10.16 -11.50 -4.27
C SER A 322 10.63 -12.47 -5.35
N ILE A 323 10.74 -12.01 -6.60
CA ILE A 323 11.30 -12.80 -7.70
C ILE A 323 12.79 -13.07 -7.46
N ILE A 324 13.54 -12.04 -7.08
CA ILE A 324 14.99 -12.15 -6.80
C ILE A 324 15.23 -13.07 -5.58
N CYS A 325 14.34 -13.05 -4.61
CA CYS A 325 14.42 -13.91 -3.42
C CYS A 325 13.82 -15.32 -3.64
N GLY A 326 14.05 -15.91 -4.80
CA GLY A 326 13.70 -17.28 -5.10
C GLY A 326 12.29 -17.50 -5.66
N GLY A 327 11.57 -16.44 -6.02
CA GLY A 327 10.20 -16.55 -6.56
C GLY A 327 9.13 -16.69 -5.48
N ALA A 328 9.39 -16.19 -4.27
CA ALA A 328 8.40 -16.12 -3.20
C ALA A 328 7.14 -15.35 -3.62
N SER A 329 6.01 -15.66 -3.02
CA SER A 329 4.79 -14.86 -3.21
C SER A 329 5.04 -13.41 -2.78
N ALA A 330 4.47 -12.45 -3.53
CA ALA A 330 4.67 -11.04 -3.23
C ALA A 330 3.99 -10.65 -1.90
N CYS A 331 4.66 -9.87 -1.10
CA CYS A 331 4.23 -9.32 0.20
C CYS A 331 3.35 -10.29 1.05
N ILE A 332 2.14 -9.88 1.36
CA ILE A 332 1.19 -10.63 2.18
C ILE A 332 0.02 -11.17 1.36
N GLU A 333 0.05 -10.97 0.05
CA GLU A 333 -1.04 -11.34 -0.84
C GLU A 333 -0.95 -12.78 -1.36
N PRO A 334 -2.09 -13.39 -1.71
CA PRO A 334 -2.10 -14.68 -2.37
C PRO A 334 -1.61 -14.59 -3.81
N ILE A 335 -1.06 -15.68 -4.33
CA ILE A 335 -0.59 -15.75 -5.71
C ILE A 335 -1.76 -15.68 -6.70
N PRO A 336 -1.58 -14.96 -7.84
CA PRO A 336 -2.64 -14.83 -8.84
C PRO A 336 -2.84 -16.07 -9.71
N ALA A 337 -1.84 -16.94 -9.79
CA ALA A 337 -1.88 -18.17 -10.60
C ALA A 337 -0.81 -19.16 -10.14
N ASN A 338 -1.09 -20.47 -10.24
CA ASN A 338 -0.11 -21.53 -9.94
C ASN A 338 0.88 -21.80 -11.06
N ILE A 339 0.62 -21.29 -12.26
CA ILE A 339 1.55 -21.24 -13.39
C ILE A 339 1.25 -20.00 -14.22
N TYR A 340 2.28 -19.31 -14.65
CA TYR A 340 2.17 -18.15 -15.55
C TYR A 340 3.42 -17.99 -16.41
N THR A 341 3.29 -17.23 -17.49
CA THR A 341 4.41 -16.88 -18.36
C THR A 341 5.04 -15.58 -17.92
N HIS A 342 6.28 -15.64 -17.47
CA HIS A 342 7.08 -14.46 -17.17
C HIS A 342 7.85 -14.02 -18.43
N LYS A 343 7.55 -12.82 -18.90
CA LYS A 343 8.24 -12.22 -20.06
C LYS A 343 9.37 -11.33 -19.59
N THR A 344 10.57 -11.58 -20.09
CA THR A 344 11.77 -10.78 -19.85
C THR A 344 12.38 -10.31 -21.16
N LEU A 345 13.37 -9.45 -21.11
CA LEU A 345 14.14 -9.05 -22.30
C LEU A 345 14.85 -10.23 -22.97
N SER A 346 15.17 -11.27 -22.22
CA SER A 346 15.87 -12.48 -22.71
C SER A 346 14.92 -13.61 -23.16
N GLY A 347 13.60 -13.45 -23.01
CA GLY A 347 12.63 -14.45 -23.45
C GLY A 347 11.42 -14.59 -22.53
N SER A 348 10.62 -15.61 -22.81
CA SER A 348 9.43 -15.97 -22.04
C SER A 348 9.66 -17.29 -21.30
N PHE A 349 9.42 -17.30 -20.01
CA PHE A 349 9.66 -18.46 -19.14
C PHE A 349 8.36 -18.85 -18.43
N ALA A 350 8.04 -20.14 -18.41
CA ALA A 350 6.96 -20.65 -17.58
C ALA A 350 7.44 -20.71 -16.13
N VAL A 351 6.73 -20.03 -15.23
CA VAL A 351 6.99 -20.06 -13.80
C VAL A 351 5.90 -20.88 -13.14
N LYS A 352 6.29 -21.97 -12.50
CA LYS A 352 5.41 -22.89 -11.78
C LYS A 352 5.49 -22.63 -10.28
N ASN A 353 4.39 -22.83 -9.57
CA ASN A 353 4.37 -22.84 -8.11
C ASN A 353 5.15 -24.07 -7.60
N PRO A 354 6.27 -23.89 -6.89
CA PRO A 354 7.11 -25.02 -6.48
C PRO A 354 6.44 -25.95 -5.47
N TYR A 355 5.53 -25.44 -4.66
CA TYR A 355 4.81 -26.24 -3.66
C TYR A 355 3.75 -27.13 -4.32
N LEU A 356 3.09 -26.64 -5.37
CA LEU A 356 2.19 -27.44 -6.19
C LEU A 356 2.98 -28.47 -7.00
N GLU A 357 4.12 -28.08 -7.58
CA GLU A 357 4.98 -29.01 -8.32
C GLU A 357 5.40 -30.19 -7.42
N LYS A 358 5.83 -29.91 -6.19
CA LYS A 358 6.16 -30.95 -5.22
C LYS A 358 4.98 -31.92 -4.97
N LEU A 359 3.77 -31.40 -4.75
CA LEU A 359 2.57 -32.20 -4.56
C LEU A 359 2.26 -33.05 -5.80
N LEU A 360 2.36 -32.49 -7.00
CA LEU A 360 2.12 -33.23 -8.24
C LEU A 360 3.14 -34.34 -8.48
N VAL A 361 4.41 -34.12 -8.11
CA VAL A 361 5.46 -35.17 -8.15
C VAL A 361 5.12 -36.28 -7.16
N GLU A 362 4.76 -35.98 -5.92
CA GLU A 362 4.36 -36.96 -4.89
C GLU A 362 3.18 -37.81 -5.35
N LYS A 363 2.25 -37.23 -6.10
CA LYS A 363 1.08 -37.92 -6.67
C LYS A 363 1.36 -38.61 -8.02
N SER A 364 2.56 -38.52 -8.56
CA SER A 364 2.91 -39.02 -9.92
C SER A 364 2.04 -38.36 -11.01
N LYS A 365 1.73 -37.08 -10.85
CA LYS A 365 0.91 -36.23 -11.76
C LYS A 365 1.65 -35.07 -12.36
N ASP A 366 2.95 -34.91 -12.09
CA ASP A 366 3.76 -33.86 -12.67
C ASP A 366 4.02 -34.14 -14.15
N SER A 367 3.19 -33.58 -15.01
CA SER A 367 3.28 -33.72 -16.46
C SER A 367 2.91 -32.43 -17.18
N SER A 368 3.45 -32.27 -18.39
CA SER A 368 3.12 -31.10 -19.24
C SER A 368 1.61 -30.99 -19.50
N ALA A 369 0.89 -32.09 -19.62
CA ALA A 369 -0.54 -32.08 -19.85
C ALA A 369 -1.29 -31.48 -18.64
N VAL A 370 -0.90 -31.84 -17.42
CA VAL A 370 -1.50 -31.26 -16.18
C VAL A 370 -1.18 -29.78 -16.08
N TRP A 371 0.06 -29.38 -16.30
CA TRP A 371 0.44 -27.95 -16.24
C TRP A 371 -0.23 -27.11 -17.32
N ASN A 372 -0.39 -27.63 -18.52
CA ASN A 372 -1.13 -26.94 -19.58
C ASN A 372 -2.60 -26.76 -19.20
N SER A 373 -3.23 -27.78 -18.61
CA SER A 373 -4.62 -27.65 -18.15
C SER A 373 -4.78 -26.61 -17.05
N ILE A 374 -3.81 -26.50 -16.13
CA ILE A 374 -3.79 -25.44 -15.10
C ILE A 374 -3.65 -24.06 -15.74
N LEU A 375 -2.75 -23.92 -16.72
CA LEU A 375 -2.55 -22.66 -17.45
C LEU A 375 -3.81 -22.24 -18.21
N GLU A 376 -4.46 -23.15 -18.91
CA GLU A 376 -5.73 -22.91 -19.63
C GLU A 376 -6.86 -22.47 -18.70
N LYS A 377 -6.85 -22.94 -17.44
CA LYS A 377 -7.80 -22.51 -16.39
C LYS A 377 -7.31 -21.29 -15.61
N GLY A 378 -6.39 -20.48 -16.18
CA GLY A 378 -5.89 -19.26 -15.57
C GLY A 378 -5.11 -19.47 -14.26
N GLY A 379 -4.42 -20.62 -14.16
CA GLY A 379 -3.62 -20.97 -13.00
C GLY A 379 -4.37 -21.66 -11.87
N SER A 380 -5.65 -21.98 -12.06
CA SER A 380 -6.51 -22.69 -11.09
C SER A 380 -6.24 -24.20 -11.09
N VAL A 381 -6.35 -24.82 -9.92
CA VAL A 381 -6.29 -26.27 -9.73
C VAL A 381 -7.65 -26.91 -9.42
N GLN A 382 -8.73 -26.11 -9.39
CA GLN A 382 -10.04 -26.56 -8.93
C GLN A 382 -10.65 -27.65 -9.81
N HIS A 383 -10.26 -27.76 -11.07
CA HIS A 383 -10.72 -28.76 -12.03
C HIS A 383 -9.98 -30.12 -11.94
N LEU A 384 -8.93 -30.22 -11.12
CA LEU A 384 -8.11 -31.43 -11.01
C LEU A 384 -8.76 -32.45 -10.07
N ASP A 385 -9.43 -33.46 -10.60
CA ASP A 385 -10.20 -34.43 -9.83
C ASP A 385 -9.35 -35.36 -8.90
N PHE A 386 -8.06 -35.48 -9.19
CA PHE A 386 -7.13 -36.26 -8.37
C PHE A 386 -6.60 -35.48 -7.12
N LEU A 387 -6.91 -34.21 -6.97
CA LEU A 387 -6.63 -33.43 -5.76
C LEU A 387 -7.83 -33.52 -4.81
N THR A 388 -7.55 -33.64 -3.51
CA THR A 388 -8.58 -33.51 -2.47
C THR A 388 -9.04 -32.05 -2.36
N GLN A 389 -10.18 -31.81 -1.75
CA GLN A 389 -10.67 -30.44 -1.54
C GLN A 389 -9.71 -29.62 -0.68
N GLU A 390 -9.12 -30.23 0.34
CA GLU A 390 -8.11 -29.57 1.20
C GLU A 390 -6.89 -29.14 0.40
N GLU A 391 -6.38 -30.01 -0.49
CA GLU A 391 -5.27 -29.64 -1.39
C GLU A 391 -5.65 -28.53 -2.37
N LYS A 392 -6.86 -28.57 -2.93
CA LYS A 392 -7.37 -27.50 -3.80
C LYS A 392 -7.46 -26.18 -3.06
N ASP A 393 -7.89 -26.18 -1.81
CA ASP A 393 -8.01 -24.97 -0.98
C ASP A 393 -6.64 -24.34 -0.67
N VAL A 394 -5.59 -25.14 -0.48
CA VAL A 394 -4.21 -24.66 -0.31
C VAL A 394 -3.71 -23.90 -1.54
N PHE A 395 -4.09 -24.36 -2.74
CA PHE A 395 -3.61 -23.80 -4.01
C PHE A 395 -4.62 -22.92 -4.72
N LYS A 396 -5.63 -22.40 -4.01
CA LYS A 396 -6.49 -21.35 -4.54
C LYS A 396 -5.67 -20.14 -4.97
N THR A 397 -6.03 -19.59 -6.12
CA THR A 397 -5.46 -18.32 -6.62
C THR A 397 -6.09 -17.13 -5.89
N SER A 398 -5.49 -15.96 -6.00
CA SER A 398 -6.00 -14.73 -5.39
C SER A 398 -7.44 -14.40 -5.82
N PHE A 399 -7.85 -14.77 -7.02
CA PHE A 399 -9.21 -14.58 -7.55
C PHE A 399 -10.23 -15.62 -7.08
N GLU A 400 -9.77 -16.72 -6.48
CA GLU A 400 -10.61 -17.78 -5.93
C GLU A 400 -10.79 -17.66 -4.42
N ILE A 401 -9.91 -16.90 -3.76
CA ILE A 401 -9.95 -16.63 -2.33
C ILE A 401 -11.02 -15.58 -2.03
N ASP A 402 -11.86 -15.86 -1.03
CA ASP A 402 -12.79 -14.87 -0.50
C ASP A 402 -12.03 -13.68 0.09
N GLN A 403 -12.21 -12.50 -0.49
CA GLN A 403 -11.48 -11.29 -0.13
C GLN A 403 -11.79 -10.81 1.29
N ARG A 404 -12.85 -11.27 1.91
CA ARG A 404 -13.12 -11.01 3.33
C ARG A 404 -12.02 -11.59 4.22
N TRP A 405 -11.47 -12.77 3.86
CA TRP A 405 -10.29 -13.33 4.55
C TRP A 405 -9.05 -12.48 4.38
N LEU A 406 -8.85 -11.90 3.20
CA LEU A 406 -7.74 -10.98 2.95
C LEU A 406 -7.82 -9.76 3.89
N LEU A 407 -9.01 -9.17 4.02
CA LEU A 407 -9.26 -8.05 4.93
C LEU A 407 -9.10 -8.44 6.41
N GLU A 408 -9.63 -9.59 6.82
CA GLU A 408 -9.51 -10.09 8.20
C GLU A 408 -8.03 -10.30 8.59
N LEU A 409 -7.25 -10.95 7.73
CA LEU A 409 -5.82 -11.16 7.98
C LEU A 409 -5.06 -9.82 8.02
N ALA A 410 -5.38 -8.89 7.14
CA ALA A 410 -4.77 -7.55 7.14
C ALA A 410 -5.14 -6.76 8.40
N ALA A 411 -6.38 -6.84 8.84
CA ALA A 411 -6.84 -6.21 10.08
C ALA A 411 -6.15 -6.80 11.31
N ASP A 412 -6.01 -8.12 11.39
CA ASP A 412 -5.35 -8.80 12.49
C ASP A 412 -3.87 -8.39 12.64
N ARG A 413 -3.17 -8.14 11.53
CA ARG A 413 -1.77 -7.71 11.58
C ARG A 413 -1.58 -6.20 11.75
N THR A 414 -2.59 -5.40 11.47
CA THR A 414 -2.51 -3.93 11.53
C THR A 414 -2.00 -3.38 12.86
N PRO A 415 -2.38 -3.89 14.05
CA PRO A 415 -1.85 -3.41 15.33
C PRO A 415 -0.33 -3.59 15.50
N TYR A 416 0.27 -4.46 14.73
CA TYR A 416 1.71 -4.76 14.77
C TYR A 416 2.53 -3.98 13.73
N ILE A 417 1.88 -3.18 12.89
CA ILE A 417 2.50 -2.44 11.80
C ILE A 417 2.26 -0.94 12.00
N ASP A 418 3.32 -0.19 12.27
CA ASP A 418 3.23 1.25 12.55
C ASP A 418 2.64 2.04 11.38
N GLN A 419 3.11 1.76 10.18
CA GLN A 419 2.64 2.38 8.95
C GLN A 419 1.47 1.58 8.35
N ALA A 420 1.38 1.45 7.03
CA ALA A 420 0.28 0.76 6.37
C ALA A 420 0.75 -0.46 5.56
N GLN A 421 -0.16 -1.04 4.81
CA GLN A 421 0.05 -2.21 3.96
C GLN A 421 -0.39 -1.89 2.54
N SER A 422 0.45 -2.23 1.55
CA SER A 422 0.06 -2.21 0.13
C SER A 422 -0.90 -3.37 -0.15
N LEU A 423 -2.16 -3.21 0.24
CA LEU A 423 -3.16 -4.25 0.21
C LEU A 423 -3.97 -4.20 -1.08
N ASN A 424 -3.72 -5.14 -1.99
CA ASN A 424 -4.52 -5.36 -3.18
C ASN A 424 -5.78 -6.18 -2.85
N LEU A 425 -6.87 -5.88 -3.54
CA LEU A 425 -8.07 -6.71 -3.57
C LEU A 425 -8.20 -7.36 -4.96
N PHE A 426 -8.63 -8.62 -4.99
CA PHE A 426 -8.75 -9.40 -6.21
C PHE A 426 -10.19 -9.87 -6.37
N ILE A 427 -10.83 -9.48 -7.43
CA ILE A 427 -12.24 -9.74 -7.65
C ILE A 427 -12.49 -10.40 -9.01
N PRO A 428 -13.49 -11.27 -9.14
CA PRO A 428 -13.94 -11.74 -10.44
C PRO A 428 -14.58 -10.59 -11.24
N ALA A 429 -14.62 -10.73 -12.56
CA ALA A 429 -15.19 -9.70 -13.44
C ALA A 429 -16.68 -9.47 -13.23
N ASP A 430 -17.38 -10.49 -12.78
CA ASP A 430 -18.83 -10.55 -12.55
C ASP A 430 -19.22 -10.32 -11.07
N VAL A 431 -18.34 -9.68 -10.29
CA VAL A 431 -18.63 -9.37 -8.89
C VAL A 431 -19.92 -8.54 -8.76
N GLU A 432 -20.78 -8.96 -7.83
CA GLU A 432 -21.98 -8.22 -7.50
C GLU A 432 -21.62 -6.85 -6.89
N LYS A 433 -22.23 -5.80 -7.40
CA LYS A 433 -21.94 -4.42 -6.97
C LYS A 433 -22.09 -4.22 -5.46
N TRP A 434 -23.10 -4.82 -4.87
CA TRP A 434 -23.34 -4.74 -3.43
C TRP A 434 -22.22 -5.38 -2.64
N ASP A 435 -21.76 -6.56 -3.03
CA ASP A 435 -20.66 -7.26 -2.36
C ASP A 435 -19.37 -6.45 -2.42
N LEU A 436 -19.10 -5.81 -3.56
CA LEU A 436 -17.94 -4.94 -3.74
C LEU A 436 -18.00 -3.71 -2.83
N LEU A 437 -19.16 -3.06 -2.73
CA LEU A 437 -19.38 -1.93 -1.83
C LEU A 437 -19.19 -2.35 -0.36
N MET A 438 -19.77 -3.48 0.04
CA MET A 438 -19.66 -4.00 1.40
C MET A 438 -18.23 -4.40 1.74
N LEU A 439 -17.46 -4.95 0.79
CA LEU A 439 -16.06 -5.27 0.99
C LEU A 439 -15.23 -4.02 1.33
N HIS A 440 -15.42 -2.93 0.60
CA HIS A 440 -14.73 -1.66 0.86
C HIS A 440 -15.18 -1.02 2.18
N PHE A 441 -16.47 -1.06 2.49
CA PHE A 441 -17.01 -0.57 3.76
C PHE A 441 -16.47 -1.38 4.95
N ARG A 442 -16.42 -2.71 4.80
CA ARG A 442 -15.86 -3.61 5.82
C ARG A 442 -14.38 -3.34 6.11
N ALA A 443 -13.60 -2.94 5.11
CA ALA A 443 -12.21 -2.55 5.32
C ALA A 443 -12.08 -1.39 6.32
N TRP A 444 -12.94 -0.38 6.22
CA TRP A 444 -13.00 0.71 7.19
C TRP A 444 -13.42 0.23 8.59
N GLU A 445 -14.48 -0.57 8.69
CA GLU A 445 -14.96 -1.10 9.98
C GLU A 445 -13.90 -1.91 10.71
N LEU A 446 -13.11 -2.68 9.98
CA LEU A 446 -12.02 -3.50 10.53
C LEU A 446 -10.78 -2.69 10.95
N GLY A 447 -10.75 -1.39 10.70
CA GLY A 447 -9.62 -0.53 11.04
C GLY A 447 -8.40 -0.70 10.13
N ILE A 448 -8.60 -1.12 8.89
CA ILE A 448 -7.56 -1.15 7.86
C ILE A 448 -7.17 0.28 7.51
N LYS A 449 -5.87 0.54 7.34
CA LYS A 449 -5.34 1.89 7.09
C LYS A 449 -5.42 2.30 5.63
N SER A 450 -5.18 1.36 4.70
CA SER A 450 -5.17 1.67 3.25
C SER A 450 -5.54 0.47 2.40
N LEU A 451 -6.02 0.76 1.18
CA LEU A 451 -6.24 -0.20 0.11
C LEU A 451 -5.49 0.30 -1.13
N TYR A 452 -4.71 -0.59 -1.75
CA TYR A 452 -3.90 -0.31 -2.93
C TYR A 452 -4.73 -0.52 -4.21
N TYR A 453 -4.37 -1.41 -5.11
CA TYR A 453 -5.17 -1.68 -6.30
C TYR A 453 -6.41 -2.52 -6.03
N LEU A 454 -7.44 -2.30 -6.82
CA LEU A 454 -8.51 -3.27 -7.06
C LEU A 454 -8.21 -3.99 -8.38
N ARG A 455 -7.86 -5.26 -8.31
CA ARG A 455 -7.52 -6.08 -9.48
C ARG A 455 -8.72 -6.92 -9.87
N SER A 456 -9.18 -6.77 -11.10
CA SER A 456 -10.23 -7.62 -11.66
C SER A 456 -9.66 -8.57 -12.70
N LYS A 457 -10.24 -9.77 -12.77
CA LYS A 457 -9.96 -10.73 -13.83
C LYS A 457 -11.01 -10.51 -14.92
N SER A 458 -10.57 -10.08 -16.12
CA SER A 458 -11.41 -9.94 -17.32
C SER A 458 -11.62 -11.30 -17.97
#